data_eaf2bca3fd3a4ac96e4ad44c2e259848
#
_entry.id   eaf2bca3fd3a4ac96e4ad44c2e259848
#
_cell.length_a   1.000
_cell.length_b   1.000
_cell.length_c   1.000
_cell.angle_alpha   90.00
_cell.angle_beta   90.00
_cell.angle_gamma   90.00
#
_symmetry.space_group_name_H-M   'P 1'
#
loop_
_entity.id
_entity.type
_entity.pdbx_description
1 polymer ?
#
loop_
_entity_poly.entity_id
_entity_poly.type
_entity_poly.pdbx_seq_one_letter_code
_entity_poly.pdbx_strand_id
1 'polypeptide(L)'
;LLSVCIIFAHDMITRCYLEITNVCNLNCLFCPKTTREKHTMTLDEFDTLTTRLAGEVRFLYFHLMGEPFLHPLLPEFIVMARRKGFTPIITTNGTLLAQRGDLLDALPHKLQISLHSHEGNGKDNPEQYIDEVMSFAKEAAQRGCIVVLRLWNEGGLNRMNDSILDMIADRQPRPWTQRYDGWKLTENLYVESDDMFEWPDLQH
;
A
#
# COMPACT_ATOMS: atom_id res chain seq x y z
N LEU A 1 -2.20 9.30 -22.64
CA LEU A 1 -1.22 8.77 -21.69
C LEU A 1 -0.94 9.81 -20.62
N LEU A 2 -1.74 9.87 -19.56
CA LEU A 2 -1.48 10.71 -18.39
C LEU A 2 -1.50 9.81 -17.16
N SER A 3 -0.30 9.28 -16.83
CA SER A 3 -0.04 8.87 -15.44
C SER A 3 -0.12 10.13 -14.60
N VAL A 4 -1.09 10.19 -13.67
CA VAL A 4 -1.28 11.37 -12.83
C VAL A 4 -0.14 11.40 -11.82
N CYS A 5 0.76 12.36 -11.97
CA CYS A 5 1.73 12.71 -10.94
C CYS A 5 1.10 13.81 -10.08
N ILE A 6 0.72 13.50 -8.84
CA ILE A 6 0.27 14.50 -7.87
C ILE A 6 1.51 14.94 -7.09
N ILE A 7 1.84 16.22 -7.23
CA ILE A 7 3.02 16.85 -6.64
C ILE A 7 2.56 17.71 -5.46
N PHE A 8 3.03 17.39 -4.25
CA PHE A 8 2.88 18.27 -3.09
C PHE A 8 4.17 19.05 -2.92
N ALA A 9 4.14 20.35 -3.21
CA ALA A 9 5.30 21.23 -3.18
C ALA A 9 5.41 21.98 -1.86
N HIS A 10 6.56 21.82 -1.17
CA HIS A 10 7.27 22.84 -0.44
C HIS A 10 8.77 22.65 -0.70
N ASP A 11 9.37 23.56 -1.44
CA ASP A 11 10.79 23.77 -1.76
C ASP A 11 11.63 22.62 -2.37
N MET A 12 11.20 21.37 -2.32
CA MET A 12 11.65 20.23 -3.16
C MET A 12 10.54 19.18 -3.23
N ILE A 13 10.26 18.66 -4.41
CA ILE A 13 9.32 17.56 -4.59
C ILE A 13 9.91 16.32 -3.95
N THR A 14 9.49 15.98 -2.72
CA THR A 14 10.03 14.81 -2.03
C THR A 14 9.29 13.52 -2.35
N ARG A 15 8.03 13.60 -2.85
CA ARG A 15 7.12 12.47 -3.07
C ARG A 15 6.48 12.53 -4.44
N CYS A 16 6.44 11.41 -5.15
CA CYS A 16 5.70 11.26 -6.41
C CYS A 16 4.86 9.99 -6.38
N TYR A 17 3.61 10.09 -6.81
CA TYR A 17 2.73 8.95 -7.03
C TYR A 17 2.80 8.57 -8.51
N LEU A 18 3.32 7.37 -8.78
CA LEU A 18 3.41 6.77 -10.11
C LEU A 18 2.51 5.54 -10.14
N GLU A 19 1.28 5.73 -10.58
CA GLU A 19 0.32 4.64 -10.71
C GLU A 19 0.78 3.65 -11.77
N ILE A 20 1.27 2.49 -11.35
CA ILE A 20 1.79 1.45 -12.26
C ILE A 20 0.69 0.63 -12.91
N THR A 21 -0.51 0.63 -12.32
CA THR A 21 -1.73 0.08 -12.90
C THR A 21 -2.94 0.77 -12.27
N ASN A 22 -4.00 0.96 -13.07
CA ASN A 22 -5.30 1.41 -12.58
C ASN A 22 -6.32 0.26 -12.50
N VAL A 23 -5.85 -0.98 -12.67
CA VAL A 23 -6.66 -2.19 -12.51
C VAL A 23 -6.65 -2.60 -11.04
N CYS A 24 -7.81 -2.87 -10.47
CA CYS A 24 -7.97 -3.38 -9.10
C CYS A 24 -8.87 -4.61 -9.10
N ASN A 25 -8.57 -5.58 -8.24
CA ASN A 25 -9.37 -6.79 -8.03
C ASN A 25 -10.49 -6.59 -6.99
N LEU A 26 -10.55 -5.41 -6.36
CA LEU A 26 -11.57 -5.05 -5.38
C LEU A 26 -12.45 -3.89 -5.90
N ASN A 27 -13.60 -3.71 -5.21
CA ASN A 27 -14.57 -2.68 -5.52
C ASN A 27 -15.02 -1.94 -4.24
N CYS A 28 -14.06 -1.50 -3.42
CA CYS A 28 -14.30 -0.89 -2.12
C CYS A 28 -15.29 0.29 -2.19
N LEU A 29 -16.20 0.37 -1.22
CA LEU A 29 -17.26 1.37 -1.18
C LEU A 29 -16.70 2.80 -1.02
N PHE A 30 -15.57 2.96 -0.34
CA PHE A 30 -14.92 4.25 -0.10
C PHE A 30 -14.02 4.70 -1.26
N CYS A 31 -13.77 3.87 -2.26
CA CYS A 31 -12.91 4.21 -3.38
C CYS A 31 -13.73 4.89 -4.48
N PRO A 32 -13.32 6.09 -4.99
CA PRO A 32 -14.02 6.78 -6.06
C PRO A 32 -13.93 6.07 -7.40
N LYS A 33 -12.97 5.13 -7.51
CA LYS A 33 -12.67 4.39 -8.72
C LYS A 33 -12.19 5.29 -9.86
N THR A 34 -11.89 4.71 -11.00
CA THR A 34 -11.46 5.47 -12.17
C THR A 34 -12.36 5.17 -13.36
N THR A 35 -12.67 6.23 -14.12
CA THR A 35 -13.34 6.11 -15.42
C THR A 35 -12.35 6.07 -16.58
N ARG A 36 -11.05 6.20 -16.30
CA ARG A 36 -9.98 6.10 -17.31
C ARG A 36 -9.94 4.69 -17.89
N GLU A 37 -9.51 4.59 -19.14
CA GLU A 37 -9.20 3.30 -19.77
C GLU A 37 -8.23 2.49 -18.89
N LYS A 38 -8.47 1.19 -18.80
CA LYS A 38 -7.60 0.29 -18.01
C LYS A 38 -6.22 0.24 -18.63
N HIS A 39 -5.23 0.49 -17.79
CA HIS A 39 -3.83 0.50 -18.19
C HIS A 39 -2.97 -0.22 -17.13
N THR A 40 -1.98 -0.95 -17.61
CA THR A 40 -0.90 -1.54 -16.81
C THR A 40 0.41 -1.14 -17.46
N MET A 41 1.24 -0.45 -16.69
CA MET A 41 2.46 0.19 -17.18
C MET A 41 3.47 -0.84 -17.71
N THR A 42 4.06 -0.59 -18.84
CA THR A 42 5.16 -1.39 -19.36
C THR A 42 6.49 -1.05 -18.68
N LEU A 43 7.48 -1.94 -18.84
CA LEU A 43 8.82 -1.68 -18.33
C LEU A 43 9.45 -0.42 -18.94
N ASP A 44 9.26 -0.19 -20.24
CA ASP A 44 9.79 0.97 -20.97
C ASP A 44 9.14 2.28 -20.52
N GLU A 45 7.81 2.28 -20.24
CA GLU A 45 7.12 3.44 -19.69
C GLU A 45 7.65 3.77 -18.30
N PHE A 46 7.80 2.74 -17.45
CA PHE A 46 8.36 2.91 -16.10
C PHE A 46 9.80 3.42 -16.15
N ASP A 47 10.65 2.84 -16.99
CA ASP A 47 12.03 3.28 -17.18
C ASP A 47 12.11 4.75 -17.63
N THR A 48 11.31 5.11 -18.63
CA THR A 48 11.25 6.47 -19.19
C THR A 48 10.84 7.49 -18.11
N LEU A 49 9.76 7.22 -17.37
CA LEU A 49 9.25 8.14 -16.36
C LEU A 49 10.23 8.26 -15.19
N THR A 50 10.74 7.15 -14.71
CA THR A 50 11.69 7.15 -13.56
C THR A 50 13.03 7.78 -13.94
N THR A 51 13.47 7.68 -15.20
CA THR A 51 14.66 8.38 -15.67
C THR A 51 14.50 9.91 -15.62
N ARG A 52 13.31 10.43 -15.94
CA ARG A 52 13.00 11.86 -15.86
C ARG A 52 12.85 12.37 -14.42
N LEU A 53 12.44 11.51 -13.49
CA LEU A 53 12.22 11.84 -12.08
C LEU A 53 13.47 11.65 -11.22
N ALA A 54 14.49 10.97 -11.74
CA ALA A 54 15.71 10.66 -10.99
C ALA A 54 16.44 11.93 -10.56
N GLY A 55 16.77 12.01 -9.27
CA GLY A 55 17.40 13.20 -8.66
C GLY A 55 16.42 14.29 -8.19
N GLU A 56 15.18 14.30 -8.70
CA GLU A 56 14.15 15.29 -8.35
C GLU A 56 13.21 14.80 -7.25
N VAL A 57 13.04 13.49 -7.13
CA VAL A 57 12.09 12.84 -6.23
C VAL A 57 12.81 11.78 -5.40
N ARG A 58 12.53 11.73 -4.09
CA ARG A 58 13.08 10.71 -3.21
C ARG A 58 12.14 9.52 -3.03
N PHE A 59 10.87 9.79 -2.67
CA PHE A 59 9.89 8.74 -2.38
C PHE A 59 8.98 8.51 -3.59
N LEU A 60 8.97 7.27 -4.11
CA LEU A 60 8.15 6.88 -5.25
C LEU A 60 7.06 5.90 -4.79
N TYR A 61 5.82 6.36 -4.87
CA TYR A 61 4.63 5.59 -4.50
C TYR A 61 4.04 4.93 -5.75
N PHE A 62 3.84 3.59 -5.73
CA PHE A 62 3.41 2.83 -6.91
C PHE A 62 1.90 2.66 -7.04
N HIS A 63 1.14 3.34 -6.22
CA HIS A 63 -0.32 3.20 -6.15
C HIS A 63 -1.03 4.55 -6.31
N LEU A 64 -2.27 4.47 -6.79
CA LEU A 64 -3.30 5.50 -6.69
C LEU A 64 -4.68 4.83 -6.69
N MET A 65 -5.23 4.42 -7.86
CA MET A 65 -6.56 3.79 -7.99
C MET A 65 -6.52 2.28 -8.17
N GLY A 66 -5.42 1.70 -8.62
CA GLY A 66 -5.27 0.27 -8.87
C GLY A 66 -4.71 -0.51 -7.69
N GLU A 67 -4.53 -1.82 -7.91
CA GLU A 67 -3.85 -2.73 -6.97
C GLU A 67 -2.48 -3.10 -7.53
N PRO A 68 -1.38 -2.58 -6.94
CA PRO A 68 -0.02 -2.84 -7.44
C PRO A 68 0.36 -4.31 -7.48
N PHE A 69 -0.16 -5.14 -6.58
CA PHE A 69 0.14 -6.57 -6.53
C PHE A 69 -0.45 -7.37 -7.71
N LEU A 70 -1.35 -6.78 -8.48
CA LEU A 70 -1.77 -7.34 -9.78
C LEU A 70 -0.71 -7.18 -10.87
N HIS A 71 0.25 -6.23 -10.68
CA HIS A 71 1.23 -5.96 -11.71
C HIS A 71 2.28 -7.09 -11.79
N PRO A 72 2.42 -7.78 -12.94
CA PRO A 72 3.33 -8.91 -13.05
C PRO A 72 4.81 -8.50 -12.87
N LEU A 73 5.20 -7.30 -13.31
CA LEU A 73 6.56 -6.77 -13.23
C LEU A 73 6.81 -5.92 -11.97
N LEU A 74 6.01 -6.08 -10.92
CA LEU A 74 6.20 -5.31 -9.69
C LEU A 74 7.58 -5.50 -9.04
N PRO A 75 8.16 -6.72 -8.95
CA PRO A 75 9.51 -6.92 -8.44
C PRO A 75 10.56 -6.14 -9.25
N GLU A 76 10.47 -6.18 -10.58
CA GLU A 76 11.39 -5.49 -11.49
C GLU A 76 11.31 -3.98 -11.30
N PHE A 77 10.09 -3.43 -11.14
CA PHE A 77 9.89 -1.99 -10.89
C PHE A 77 10.50 -1.56 -9.56
N ILE A 78 10.36 -2.36 -8.50
CA ILE A 78 10.98 -2.07 -7.20
C ILE A 78 12.50 -2.03 -7.33
N VAL A 79 13.09 -3.04 -7.98
CA VAL A 79 14.53 -3.12 -8.20
C VAL A 79 15.04 -1.96 -9.04
N MET A 80 14.34 -1.63 -10.14
CA MET A 80 14.69 -0.52 -11.03
C MET A 80 14.61 0.82 -10.30
N ALA A 81 13.55 1.07 -9.54
CA ALA A 81 13.39 2.29 -8.75
C ALA A 81 14.55 2.47 -7.76
N ARG A 82 14.93 1.41 -7.04
CA ARG A 82 16.07 1.46 -6.12
C ARG A 82 17.38 1.75 -6.82
N ARG A 83 17.65 1.12 -7.98
CA ARG A 83 18.86 1.37 -8.78
C ARG A 83 18.97 2.82 -9.24
N LYS A 84 17.84 3.48 -9.48
CA LYS A 84 17.76 4.91 -9.85
C LYS A 84 17.75 5.87 -8.65
N GLY A 85 17.92 5.36 -7.43
CA GLY A 85 18.02 6.16 -6.20
C GLY A 85 16.70 6.51 -5.53
N PHE A 86 15.56 5.97 -6.00
CA PHE A 86 14.28 6.16 -5.33
C PHE A 86 14.12 5.27 -4.10
N THR A 87 13.25 5.71 -3.19
CA THR A 87 12.75 4.94 -2.06
C THR A 87 11.32 4.47 -2.40
N PRO A 88 11.11 3.22 -2.89
CA PRO A 88 9.80 2.74 -3.30
C PRO A 88 8.89 2.48 -2.09
N ILE A 89 7.65 2.95 -2.20
CA ILE A 89 6.58 2.74 -1.22
C ILE A 89 5.37 2.18 -1.95
N ILE A 90 4.77 1.13 -1.39
CA ILE A 90 3.63 0.46 -1.99
C ILE A 90 2.48 0.41 -0.99
N THR A 91 1.28 0.69 -1.46
CA THR A 91 0.04 0.38 -0.75
C THR A 91 -0.70 -0.72 -1.50
N THR A 92 -1.15 -1.73 -0.78
CA THR A 92 -1.91 -2.86 -1.32
C THR A 92 -3.15 -3.11 -0.48
N ASN A 93 -4.17 -3.70 -1.08
CA ASN A 93 -5.34 -4.21 -0.36
C ASN A 93 -5.06 -5.54 0.37
N GLY A 94 -3.89 -6.13 0.19
CA GLY A 94 -3.42 -7.33 0.87
C GLY A 94 -4.01 -8.66 0.41
N THR A 95 -4.97 -8.68 -0.53
CA THR A 95 -5.66 -9.93 -0.93
C THR A 95 -4.83 -10.87 -1.80
N LEU A 96 -3.68 -10.42 -2.28
CA LEU A 96 -2.81 -11.19 -3.17
C LEU A 96 -1.49 -11.62 -2.50
N LEU A 97 -1.29 -11.30 -1.23
CA LEU A 97 -0.01 -11.53 -0.53
C LEU A 97 0.43 -13.00 -0.55
N ALA A 98 -0.50 -13.92 -0.30
CA ALA A 98 -0.21 -15.35 -0.32
C ALA A 98 0.25 -15.87 -1.69
N GLN A 99 -0.11 -15.15 -2.77
CA GLN A 99 0.21 -15.53 -4.15
C GLN A 99 1.48 -14.84 -4.68
N ARG A 100 2.00 -13.87 -3.95
CA ARG A 100 3.11 -13.00 -4.35
C ARG A 100 4.34 -13.17 -3.46
N GLY A 101 4.69 -14.43 -3.16
CA GLY A 101 5.94 -14.77 -2.45
C GLY A 101 7.21 -14.29 -3.16
N ASP A 102 7.15 -14.09 -4.47
CA ASP A 102 8.20 -13.48 -5.29
C ASP A 102 8.62 -12.08 -4.80
N LEU A 103 7.69 -11.33 -4.21
CA LEU A 103 7.96 -10.00 -3.67
C LEU A 103 8.81 -10.01 -2.38
N LEU A 104 8.92 -11.13 -1.69
CA LEU A 104 9.80 -11.23 -0.53
C LEU A 104 11.28 -11.09 -0.89
N ASP A 105 11.65 -11.35 -2.14
CA ASP A 105 13.00 -11.16 -2.64
C ASP A 105 13.24 -9.76 -3.24
N ALA A 106 12.16 -9.00 -3.46
CA ALA A 106 12.20 -7.65 -4.02
C ALA A 106 11.28 -6.70 -3.23
N LEU A 107 11.39 -6.68 -1.89
CA LEU A 107 10.53 -5.86 -1.03
C LEU A 107 10.72 -4.36 -1.27
N PRO A 108 9.66 -3.53 -1.19
CA PRO A 108 9.78 -2.08 -1.15
C PRO A 108 10.44 -1.62 0.16
N HIS A 109 10.82 -0.35 0.23
CA HIS A 109 11.26 0.24 1.50
C HIS A 109 10.15 0.23 2.56
N LYS A 110 8.91 0.59 2.13
CA LYS A 110 7.72 0.57 2.99
C LYS A 110 6.56 -0.11 2.23
N LEU A 111 5.92 -1.05 2.90
CA LEU A 111 4.68 -1.71 2.45
C LEU A 111 3.55 -1.32 3.38
N GLN A 112 2.49 -0.75 2.82
CA GLN A 112 1.28 -0.38 3.53
C GLN A 112 0.16 -1.33 3.11
N ILE A 113 -0.50 -2.00 4.06
CA ILE A 113 -1.57 -2.97 3.80
C ILE A 113 -2.87 -2.41 4.35
N SER A 114 -3.83 -2.12 3.47
CA SER A 114 -5.11 -1.50 3.80
C SER A 114 -6.10 -2.56 4.30
N LEU A 115 -6.07 -2.90 5.60
CA LEU A 115 -6.94 -3.92 6.19
C LEU A 115 -8.43 -3.57 6.07
N HIS A 116 -8.77 -2.28 6.18
CA HIS A 116 -10.13 -1.77 6.02
C HIS A 116 -10.75 -2.03 4.64
N SER A 117 -9.93 -2.40 3.64
CA SER A 117 -10.44 -2.79 2.31
C SER A 117 -11.25 -4.07 2.35
N HIS A 118 -11.04 -4.94 3.35
CA HIS A 118 -11.80 -6.18 3.52
C HIS A 118 -13.28 -5.87 3.80
N GLU A 119 -13.55 -5.06 4.84
CA GLU A 119 -14.90 -4.60 5.17
C GLU A 119 -15.48 -3.71 4.06
N GLY A 120 -14.66 -2.84 3.46
CA GLY A 120 -15.05 -1.98 2.34
C GLY A 120 -15.53 -2.73 1.09
N ASN A 121 -15.25 -4.03 0.98
CA ASN A 121 -15.78 -4.94 -0.04
C ASN A 121 -16.95 -5.81 0.43
N GLY A 122 -17.52 -5.53 1.60
CA GLY A 122 -18.66 -6.28 2.14
C GLY A 122 -18.34 -7.72 2.55
N LYS A 123 -17.08 -7.99 2.93
CA LYS A 123 -16.67 -9.30 3.44
C LYS A 123 -16.77 -9.34 4.96
N ASP A 124 -17.37 -10.40 5.51
CA ASP A 124 -17.72 -10.48 6.92
C ASP A 124 -16.73 -11.32 7.77
N ASN A 125 -15.91 -12.17 7.16
CA ASN A 125 -14.96 -13.01 7.89
C ASN A 125 -13.52 -12.72 7.42
N PRO A 126 -12.72 -11.96 8.20
CA PRO A 126 -11.36 -11.62 7.85
C PRO A 126 -10.30 -12.65 8.30
N GLU A 127 -10.67 -13.76 8.95
CA GLU A 127 -9.70 -14.62 9.64
C GLU A 127 -8.61 -15.15 8.71
N GLN A 128 -8.99 -15.81 7.62
CA GLN A 128 -8.03 -16.29 6.62
C GLN A 128 -7.22 -15.13 6.01
N TYR A 129 -7.89 -14.03 5.71
CA TYR A 129 -7.22 -12.83 5.17
C TYR A 129 -6.16 -12.29 6.14
N ILE A 130 -6.48 -12.20 7.43
CA ILE A 130 -5.52 -11.77 8.46
C ILE A 130 -4.39 -12.78 8.63
N ASP A 131 -4.64 -14.10 8.52
CA ASP A 131 -3.59 -15.12 8.50
C ASP A 131 -2.58 -14.87 7.38
N GLU A 132 -3.06 -14.69 6.15
CA GLU A 132 -2.24 -14.44 4.97
C GLU A 132 -1.45 -13.12 5.09
N VAL A 133 -2.13 -12.06 5.53
CA VAL A 133 -1.50 -10.74 5.78
C VAL A 133 -0.41 -10.84 6.82
N MET A 134 -0.69 -11.43 7.98
CA MET A 134 0.28 -11.51 9.08
C MET A 134 1.47 -12.40 8.75
N SER A 135 1.25 -13.48 8.02
CA SER A 135 2.34 -14.35 7.55
C SER A 135 3.31 -13.57 6.66
N PHE A 136 2.81 -12.89 5.64
CA PHE A 136 3.64 -12.09 4.72
C PHE A 136 4.27 -10.88 5.44
N ALA A 137 3.50 -10.16 6.23
CA ALA A 137 3.93 -8.96 6.93
C ALA A 137 5.10 -9.22 7.90
N LYS A 138 5.04 -10.31 8.65
CA LYS A 138 6.10 -10.71 9.60
C LYS A 138 7.38 -11.06 8.85
N GLU A 139 7.29 -11.82 7.77
CA GLU A 139 8.46 -12.17 6.97
C GLU A 139 9.07 -10.95 6.27
N ALA A 140 8.25 -10.09 5.69
CA ALA A 140 8.71 -8.84 5.08
C ALA A 140 9.40 -7.92 6.11
N ALA A 141 8.84 -7.79 7.31
CA ALA A 141 9.43 -6.99 8.38
C ALA A 141 10.77 -7.57 8.87
N GLN A 142 10.88 -8.88 9.00
CA GLN A 142 12.15 -9.56 9.34
C GLN A 142 13.24 -9.34 8.29
N ARG A 143 12.86 -9.18 7.03
CA ARG A 143 13.78 -8.87 5.91
C ARG A 143 14.07 -7.36 5.79
N GLY A 144 13.60 -6.53 6.75
CA GLY A 144 13.92 -5.10 6.83
C GLY A 144 12.96 -4.17 6.09
N CYS A 145 11.85 -4.67 5.54
CA CYS A 145 10.78 -3.81 5.01
C CYS A 145 9.98 -3.20 6.16
N ILE A 146 9.71 -1.90 6.10
CA ILE A 146 8.77 -1.26 7.03
C ILE A 146 7.35 -1.65 6.60
N VAL A 147 6.67 -2.45 7.41
CA VAL A 147 5.30 -2.88 7.12
C VAL A 147 4.31 -2.16 8.03
N VAL A 148 3.28 -1.58 7.43
CA VAL A 148 2.22 -0.86 8.14
C VAL A 148 0.87 -1.47 7.78
N LEU A 149 0.21 -2.02 8.77
CA LEU A 149 -1.17 -2.50 8.71
C LEU A 149 -2.09 -1.31 8.97
N ARG A 150 -2.91 -0.90 8.00
CA ARG A 150 -3.69 0.34 8.06
C ARG A 150 -5.17 0.06 8.29
N LEU A 151 -5.70 0.71 9.31
CA LEU A 151 -7.14 0.82 9.63
C LEU A 151 -7.55 2.28 9.48
N TRP A 152 -7.49 2.81 8.26
CA TRP A 152 -7.82 4.19 7.93
C TRP A 152 -9.30 4.31 7.52
N ASN A 153 -10.16 4.07 8.47
CA ASN A 153 -11.62 3.99 8.28
C ASN A 153 -12.40 4.51 9.50
N GLU A 154 -11.78 5.25 10.39
CA GLU A 154 -12.50 5.91 11.49
C GLU A 154 -13.49 6.92 10.90
N GLY A 155 -14.69 6.99 11.49
CA GLY A 155 -15.79 7.78 10.93
C GLY A 155 -16.53 7.15 9.73
N GLY A 156 -16.05 5.99 9.24
CA GLY A 156 -16.65 5.24 8.13
C GLY A 156 -17.03 3.79 8.50
N LEU A 157 -16.73 2.84 7.59
CA LEU A 157 -16.94 1.40 7.83
C LEU A 157 -15.79 0.86 8.70
N ASN A 158 -16.00 0.81 10.01
CA ASN A 158 -14.99 0.43 11.01
C ASN A 158 -15.46 -0.62 12.02
N ARG A 159 -16.56 -1.32 11.74
CA ARG A 159 -17.17 -2.31 12.65
C ARG A 159 -16.26 -3.49 12.96
N MET A 160 -15.33 -3.79 12.06
CA MET A 160 -14.42 -4.93 12.18
C MET A 160 -13.08 -4.57 12.85
N ASN A 161 -12.79 -3.30 13.13
CA ASN A 161 -11.48 -2.86 13.60
C ASN A 161 -11.04 -3.58 14.88
N ASP A 162 -11.89 -3.66 15.90
CA ASP A 162 -11.57 -4.33 17.17
C ASP A 162 -11.29 -5.83 16.95
N SER A 163 -12.13 -6.50 16.18
CA SER A 163 -11.97 -7.91 15.81
C SER A 163 -10.66 -8.16 15.04
N ILE A 164 -10.33 -7.28 14.11
CA ILE A 164 -9.06 -7.34 13.35
C ILE A 164 -7.87 -7.16 14.31
N LEU A 165 -7.93 -6.20 15.23
CA LEU A 165 -6.86 -5.99 16.22
C LEU A 165 -6.67 -7.19 17.14
N ASP A 166 -7.74 -7.85 17.56
CA ASP A 166 -7.66 -9.08 18.35
C ASP A 166 -7.06 -10.24 17.55
N MET A 167 -7.48 -10.43 16.29
CA MET A 167 -6.88 -11.42 15.41
C MET A 167 -5.39 -11.17 15.15
N ILE A 168 -4.97 -9.90 15.04
CA ILE A 168 -3.55 -9.55 14.96
C ILE A 168 -2.84 -9.92 16.26
N ALA A 169 -3.46 -9.66 17.43
CA ALA A 169 -2.88 -9.99 18.73
C ALA A 169 -2.70 -11.49 18.95
N ASP A 170 -3.60 -12.32 18.42
CA ASP A 170 -3.47 -13.78 18.45
C ASP A 170 -2.23 -14.26 17.67
N ARG A 171 -1.87 -13.55 16.60
CA ARG A 171 -0.74 -13.88 15.70
C ARG A 171 0.57 -13.18 16.08
N GLN A 172 0.47 -12.03 16.74
CA GLN A 172 1.56 -11.24 17.29
C GLN A 172 1.18 -10.73 18.68
N PRO A 173 1.49 -11.52 19.75
CA PRO A 173 1.05 -11.22 21.09
C PRO A 173 1.46 -9.84 21.61
N ARG A 174 0.57 -9.24 22.38
CA ARG A 174 0.86 -8.02 23.17
C ARG A 174 1.88 -8.33 24.29
N PRO A 175 2.62 -7.34 24.85
CA PRO A 175 2.35 -5.90 24.69
C PRO A 175 2.94 -5.31 23.42
N TRP A 176 2.19 -4.40 22.79
CA TRP A 176 2.67 -3.55 21.69
C TRP A 176 3.07 -2.18 22.24
N THR A 177 4.02 -1.52 21.59
CA THR A 177 4.42 -0.17 21.97
C THR A 177 3.47 0.86 21.36
N GLN A 178 2.79 1.62 22.22
CA GLN A 178 1.89 2.70 21.80
C GLN A 178 2.64 3.77 21.01
N ARG A 179 2.01 4.28 19.96
CA ARG A 179 2.44 5.42 19.14
C ARG A 179 1.31 6.42 19.02
N TYR A 180 1.57 7.57 18.39
CA TYR A 180 0.56 8.62 18.20
C TYR A 180 -0.63 8.12 17.37
N ASP A 181 -0.35 7.37 16.30
CA ASP A 181 -1.28 6.92 15.27
C ASP A 181 -1.55 5.40 15.32
N GLY A 182 -1.24 4.73 16.43
CA GLY A 182 -1.44 3.28 16.55
C GLY A 182 -0.39 2.56 17.41
N TRP A 183 0.17 1.47 16.90
CA TRP A 183 1.07 0.61 17.67
C TRP A 183 2.26 0.10 16.85
N LYS A 184 3.40 -0.01 17.49
CA LYS A 184 4.54 -0.77 17.01
C LYS A 184 4.45 -2.19 17.56
N LEU A 185 4.34 -3.19 16.67
CA LEU A 185 4.23 -4.61 17.03
C LEU A 185 5.61 -5.24 17.17
N THR A 186 6.49 -4.98 16.19
CA THR A 186 7.90 -5.41 16.18
C THR A 186 8.77 -4.30 15.58
N GLU A 187 10.05 -4.55 15.31
CA GLU A 187 10.98 -3.53 14.80
C GLU A 187 10.48 -2.80 13.54
N ASN A 188 9.94 -3.55 12.59
CA ASN A 188 9.50 -3.01 11.30
C ASN A 188 8.01 -3.29 11.02
N LEU A 189 7.23 -3.74 12.01
CA LEU A 189 5.81 -4.04 11.86
C LEU A 189 4.98 -3.12 12.74
N TYR A 190 4.02 -2.44 12.12
CA TYR A 190 3.18 -1.42 12.75
C TYR A 190 1.71 -1.64 12.41
N VAL A 191 0.82 -1.19 13.31
CA VAL A 191 -0.60 -0.91 13.00
C VAL A 191 -0.81 0.58 13.11
N GLU A 192 -1.46 1.19 12.12
CA GLU A 192 -1.87 2.61 12.12
C GLU A 192 -3.39 2.69 11.99
N SER A 193 -4.01 3.56 12.80
CA SER A 193 -5.42 3.96 12.69
C SER A 193 -5.49 5.43 12.31
N ASP A 194 -6.44 5.77 11.42
CA ASP A 194 -6.66 7.15 10.99
C ASP A 194 -8.10 7.30 10.50
N ASP A 195 -8.54 8.53 10.36
CA ASP A 195 -9.82 8.86 9.74
C ASP A 195 -9.89 8.34 8.31
N MET A 196 -11.12 8.08 7.86
CA MET A 196 -11.33 7.71 6.46
C MET A 196 -10.94 8.87 5.56
N PHE A 197 -10.08 8.58 4.59
CA PHE A 197 -9.60 9.57 3.63
C PHE A 197 -10.76 10.05 2.73
N GLU A 198 -10.98 11.34 2.71
CA GLU A 198 -11.89 11.98 1.76
C GLU A 198 -11.15 12.31 0.47
N TRP A 199 -11.65 11.79 -0.65
CA TRP A 199 -11.08 12.08 -1.95
C TRP A 199 -11.40 13.52 -2.36
N PRO A 200 -10.42 14.26 -2.91
CA PRO A 200 -10.70 15.62 -3.41
C PRO A 200 -11.82 15.58 -4.44
N ASP A 201 -12.85 16.40 -4.22
CA ASP A 201 -13.85 16.66 -5.24
C ASP A 201 -13.29 17.67 -6.24
N LEU A 202 -13.30 17.32 -7.53
CA LEU A 202 -12.84 18.21 -8.60
C LEU A 202 -13.88 19.31 -8.94
N GLN A 203 -14.97 19.40 -8.18
CA GLN A 203 -16.03 20.41 -8.37
C GLN A 203 -15.86 21.63 -7.46
N HIS A 204 -14.80 21.70 -6.68
CA HIS A 204 -14.46 22.86 -5.83
C HIS A 204 -13.09 23.43 -6.17
#